data_f096fe175cf6b31d076aa9c4dc4e3d68
#
_entry.id   f096fe175cf6b31d076aa9c4dc4e3d68
#
_cell.length_a   1.000
_cell.length_b   1.000
_cell.length_c   1.000
_cell.angle_alpha   90.00
_cell.angle_beta   90.00
_cell.angle_gamma   90.00
#
_symmetry.space_group_name_H-M   'P 1'
#
loop_
_entity.id
_entity.type
_entity.pdbx_description
1 polymer ?
#
loop_
_entity_poly.entity_id
_entity_poly.type
_entity_poly.pdbx_seq_one_letter_code
_entity_poly.pdbx_strand_id
1 'polypeptide(L)'
;MALYRVFAIDILNKRKDLGCATQLIGVLGKVIYLKFVIAPDSFKGSLTAKEVSIAIKKGITKIYPKADVELVPMADGGEGTVQALTDATKGKFITEMVTDPLGKPVEASYGILGDGHTAVIEMSAASGLQLVDENSRDPMKATTFGTGELILSALDQGVTKIILGIGGSATNDGGAGMAQALGAKLLDPKGNELPLGGGFLDRLDRIDVRGVDPRVKKTKILIASDVTNPLTGKNGASVIFGPQKGATVEMVEQLDQNLKHYTDIIEKDLNLAVKEIPGAGAAGGLGAGLIAFTNSQMKHGIDIVVEYSLLKKRAQGADFVFTGEGGIDHQTKFGKTPYGVAQATKLVAPTAPVIALAGNIGKNIESLYQSDAIDVIFSTPSGAKPLDKAIKDSPQDIELVAENVARLVKTTLAAKE
;
A
#
# COMPACT_ATOMS: atom_id res chain seq x y z
N MET A 1 -17.92 21.73 15.84
CA MET A 1 -18.68 22.06 14.61
C MET A 1 -19.98 21.28 14.45
N ALA A 2 -20.09 20.02 14.90
CA ALA A 2 -21.35 19.26 14.89
C ALA A 2 -22.46 19.90 15.76
N LEU A 3 -22.12 20.53 16.87
CA LEU A 3 -23.07 21.22 17.74
C LEU A 3 -23.72 22.46 17.07
N TYR A 4 -23.04 23.13 16.16
CA TYR A 4 -23.61 24.30 15.44
C TYR A 4 -24.65 23.91 14.40
N ARG A 5 -24.54 22.72 13.79
CA ARG A 5 -25.55 22.18 12.85
C ARG A 5 -26.87 21.85 13.55
N VAL A 6 -26.81 21.25 14.73
CA VAL A 6 -28.01 20.90 15.53
C VAL A 6 -28.72 22.15 16.07
N PHE A 7 -27.97 23.16 16.53
CA PHE A 7 -28.54 24.41 17.05
C PHE A 7 -29.24 25.26 15.98
N ALA A 8 -28.71 25.28 14.75
CA ALA A 8 -29.33 26.02 13.65
C ALA A 8 -30.67 25.41 13.22
N ILE A 9 -30.82 24.08 13.22
CA ILE A 9 -32.05 23.37 12.87
C ILE A 9 -33.10 23.53 13.98
N ASP A 10 -32.72 23.55 15.25
CA ASP A 10 -33.63 23.67 16.38
C ASP A 10 -34.18 25.11 16.55
N ILE A 11 -33.42 26.13 16.14
CA ILE A 11 -33.87 27.52 16.09
C ILE A 11 -34.87 27.75 14.95
N LEU A 12 -34.72 27.07 13.81
CA LEU A 12 -35.63 27.19 12.67
C LEU A 12 -36.96 26.48 12.92
N ASN A 13 -36.98 25.41 13.70
CA ASN A 13 -38.23 24.68 14.04
C ASN A 13 -39.07 25.33 15.13
N LYS A 14 -38.50 26.21 15.96
CA LYS A 14 -39.20 26.91 17.05
C LYS A 14 -39.80 28.28 16.69
N ARG A 15 -39.61 28.78 15.47
CA ARG A 15 -40.18 30.06 15.02
C ARG A 15 -41.16 29.89 13.87
N LYS A 16 -42.27 29.18 14.12
CA LYS A 16 -43.38 29.08 13.17
C LYS A 16 -44.36 30.25 13.17
N ASP A 17 -44.13 31.28 13.98
CA ASP A 17 -45.05 32.40 14.10
C ASP A 17 -44.44 33.78 13.82
N LEU A 18 -43.78 34.00 12.71
CA LEU A 18 -43.45 35.33 12.22
C LEU A 18 -43.39 35.34 10.69
N GLY A 19 -44.53 35.72 10.12
CA GLY A 19 -44.76 35.78 8.66
C GLY A 19 -43.95 36.83 7.88
N CYS A 20 -42.79 37.26 8.37
CA CYS A 20 -41.93 38.26 7.70
C CYS A 20 -40.47 37.80 7.51
N ALA A 21 -40.10 36.64 8.06
CA ALA A 21 -38.72 36.12 7.95
C ALA A 21 -38.46 35.29 6.70
N THR A 22 -39.50 34.85 5.98
CA THR A 22 -39.40 33.96 4.82
C THR A 22 -38.93 34.68 3.57
N GLN A 23 -39.08 36.00 3.47
CA GLN A 23 -38.59 36.76 2.30
C GLN A 23 -37.14 37.24 2.39
N LEU A 24 -36.53 37.27 3.59
CA LEU A 24 -35.12 37.66 3.74
C LEU A 24 -34.12 36.51 3.63
N ILE A 25 -34.59 35.26 3.70
CA ILE A 25 -33.72 34.05 3.60
C ILE A 25 -33.48 33.67 2.12
N GLY A 26 -34.28 34.15 1.18
CA GLY A 26 -34.11 33.93 -0.26
C GLY A 26 -33.00 34.73 -0.94
N VAL A 27 -32.31 35.64 -0.23
CA VAL A 27 -31.28 36.52 -0.84
C VAL A 27 -29.86 36.23 -0.29
N LEU A 28 -29.74 35.50 0.79
CA LEU A 28 -28.43 35.00 1.24
C LEU A 28 -28.20 33.65 0.60
N GLY A 29 -27.59 33.63 -0.61
CA GLY A 29 -27.18 32.41 -1.27
C GLY A 29 -26.49 31.49 -0.26
N LYS A 30 -27.11 30.34 0.03
CA LYS A 30 -26.53 29.32 0.93
C LYS A 30 -25.16 28.96 0.40
N VAL A 31 -24.09 29.44 1.05
CA VAL A 31 -22.74 28.97 0.72
C VAL A 31 -22.68 27.50 1.16
N ILE A 32 -22.89 26.61 0.21
CA ILE A 32 -22.74 25.18 0.45
C ILE A 32 -21.23 24.89 0.53
N TYR A 33 -20.76 24.63 1.74
CA TYR A 33 -19.39 24.14 1.95
C TYR A 33 -19.42 22.60 1.76
N LEU A 34 -19.10 22.15 0.54
CA LEU A 34 -18.98 20.72 0.27
C LEU A 34 -17.63 20.21 0.78
N LYS A 35 -17.65 19.03 1.38
CA LYS A 35 -16.45 18.29 1.76
C LYS A 35 -16.14 17.24 0.72
N PHE A 36 -14.98 17.37 0.10
CA PHE A 36 -14.40 16.40 -0.82
C PHE A 36 -13.26 15.65 -0.14
N VAL A 37 -13.27 14.33 -0.23
CA VAL A 37 -12.14 13.49 0.16
C VAL A 37 -11.51 12.93 -1.10
N ILE A 38 -10.19 13.07 -1.23
CA ILE A 38 -9.43 12.66 -2.42
C ILE A 38 -8.42 11.61 -1.98
N ALA A 39 -8.68 10.35 -2.33
CA ALA A 39 -7.97 9.17 -1.87
C ALA A 39 -7.56 8.24 -3.02
N PRO A 40 -6.75 8.70 -4.00
CA PRO A 40 -6.29 7.90 -5.12
C PRO A 40 -5.03 7.10 -4.78
N ASP A 41 -4.78 6.06 -5.55
CA ASP A 41 -3.47 5.44 -5.72
C ASP A 41 -2.60 6.23 -6.72
N SER A 42 -1.37 5.80 -6.87
CA SER A 42 -0.47 6.24 -7.94
C SER A 42 -0.97 5.80 -9.31
N PHE A 43 -0.70 6.60 -10.33
CA PHE A 43 -0.82 6.16 -11.72
C PHE A 43 0.56 5.68 -12.15
N LYS A 44 0.80 4.38 -11.97
CA LYS A 44 2.12 3.75 -12.17
C LYS A 44 2.79 4.19 -13.48
N GLY A 45 4.05 4.59 -13.38
CA GLY A 45 4.81 5.12 -14.51
C GLY A 45 4.44 6.54 -14.95
N SER A 46 3.51 7.22 -14.22
CA SER A 46 3.05 8.58 -14.54
C SER A 46 3.10 9.51 -13.33
N LEU A 47 2.26 9.28 -12.32
CA LEU A 47 2.08 10.19 -11.18
C LEU A 47 2.05 9.43 -9.86
N THR A 48 2.64 10.01 -8.83
CA THR A 48 2.47 9.56 -7.44
C THR A 48 1.03 9.81 -6.97
N ALA A 49 0.58 9.08 -5.95
CA ALA A 49 -0.74 9.27 -5.35
C ALA A 49 -0.98 10.72 -4.87
N LYS A 50 0.08 11.38 -4.39
CA LYS A 50 0.05 12.80 -4.00
C LYS A 50 -0.16 13.72 -5.19
N GLU A 51 0.55 13.51 -6.29
CA GLU A 51 0.39 14.32 -7.51
C GLU A 51 -0.99 14.15 -8.13
N VAL A 52 -1.52 12.90 -8.16
CA VAL A 52 -2.92 12.63 -8.55
C VAL A 52 -3.88 13.39 -7.65
N SER A 53 -3.70 13.34 -6.34
CA SER A 53 -4.54 14.07 -5.38
C SER A 53 -4.53 15.57 -5.63
N ILE A 54 -3.38 16.15 -5.93
CA ILE A 54 -3.22 17.57 -6.23
C ILE A 54 -3.94 17.95 -7.54
N ALA A 55 -3.83 17.11 -8.58
CA ALA A 55 -4.49 17.34 -9.85
C ALA A 55 -6.02 17.33 -9.69
N ILE A 56 -6.58 16.35 -8.97
CA ILE A 56 -8.01 16.29 -8.65
C ILE A 56 -8.44 17.54 -7.86
N LYS A 57 -7.70 17.91 -6.83
CA LYS A 57 -7.98 19.13 -6.04
C LYS A 57 -8.04 20.37 -6.91
N LYS A 58 -7.08 20.56 -7.81
CA LYS A 58 -7.05 21.71 -8.73
C LYS A 58 -8.34 21.79 -9.57
N GLY A 59 -8.79 20.68 -10.13
CA GLY A 59 -10.04 20.63 -10.90
C GLY A 59 -11.25 21.02 -10.05
N ILE A 60 -11.39 20.44 -8.86
CA ILE A 60 -12.52 20.74 -7.95
C ILE A 60 -12.51 22.21 -7.51
N THR A 61 -11.34 22.76 -7.12
CA THR A 61 -11.28 24.13 -6.57
C THR A 61 -11.52 25.24 -7.59
N LYS A 62 -11.40 24.98 -8.89
CA LYS A 62 -11.86 25.90 -9.94
C LYS A 62 -13.37 26.15 -9.88
N ILE A 63 -14.14 25.18 -9.45
CA ILE A 63 -15.61 25.24 -9.41
C ILE A 63 -16.11 25.56 -7.99
N TYR A 64 -15.44 24.97 -7.00
CA TYR A 64 -15.72 25.14 -5.58
C TYR A 64 -14.50 25.68 -4.82
N PRO A 65 -14.15 26.97 -4.99
CA PRO A 65 -12.91 27.53 -4.40
C PRO A 65 -12.91 27.54 -2.86
N LYS A 66 -14.08 27.36 -2.23
CA LYS A 66 -14.24 27.31 -0.76
C LYS A 66 -14.56 25.90 -0.26
N ALA A 67 -14.42 24.87 -1.09
CA ALA A 67 -14.65 23.48 -0.66
C ALA A 67 -13.66 23.08 0.45
N ASP A 68 -14.15 22.26 1.37
CA ASP A 68 -13.29 21.53 2.31
C ASP A 68 -12.71 20.32 1.57
N VAL A 69 -11.41 20.33 1.29
CA VAL A 69 -10.74 19.31 0.49
C VAL A 69 -9.69 18.58 1.31
N GLU A 70 -9.97 17.34 1.65
CA GLU A 70 -9.09 16.45 2.39
C GLU A 70 -8.30 15.56 1.42
N LEU A 71 -6.96 15.65 1.43
CA LEU A 71 -6.09 14.82 0.61
C LEU A 71 -5.60 13.61 1.42
N VAL A 72 -5.85 12.42 0.94
CA VAL A 72 -5.47 11.14 1.57
C VAL A 72 -4.82 10.24 0.51
N PRO A 73 -3.58 10.53 0.09
CA PRO A 73 -2.86 9.63 -0.83
C PRO A 73 -2.88 8.20 -0.30
N MET A 74 -3.19 7.25 -1.17
CA MET A 74 -3.40 5.84 -0.85
C MET A 74 -2.44 4.95 -1.61
N ALA A 75 -2.43 3.67 -1.26
CA ALA A 75 -1.76 2.56 -1.94
C ALA A 75 -2.43 1.23 -1.54
N ASP A 76 -2.04 0.13 -2.19
CA ASP A 76 -2.57 -1.21 -1.93
C ASP A 76 -1.63 -2.10 -1.07
N GLY A 77 -0.57 -1.52 -0.49
CA GLY A 77 0.46 -2.28 0.25
C GLY A 77 1.67 -2.67 -0.62
N GLY A 78 1.62 -2.41 -1.92
CA GLY A 78 2.73 -2.57 -2.85
C GLY A 78 3.59 -1.32 -2.98
N GLU A 79 4.13 -1.13 -4.19
CA GLU A 79 4.97 0.03 -4.54
C GLU A 79 4.24 1.36 -4.32
N GLY A 80 4.91 2.30 -3.66
CA GLY A 80 4.38 3.63 -3.33
C GLY A 80 3.68 3.72 -1.98
N THR A 81 3.58 2.62 -1.24
CA THR A 81 2.97 2.59 0.11
C THR A 81 3.75 3.46 1.10
N VAL A 82 5.08 3.41 1.07
CA VAL A 82 5.96 4.25 1.90
C VAL A 82 5.65 5.72 1.65
N GLN A 83 5.63 6.14 0.38
CA GLN A 83 5.36 7.53 0.00
C GLN A 83 3.94 7.95 0.41
N ALA A 84 2.93 7.13 0.07
CA ALA A 84 1.53 7.44 0.33
C ALA A 84 1.23 7.62 1.83
N LEU A 85 1.63 6.66 2.67
CA LEU A 85 1.38 6.72 4.12
C LEU A 85 2.20 7.82 4.81
N THR A 86 3.45 8.04 4.39
CA THR A 86 4.27 9.11 4.94
C THR A 86 3.67 10.48 4.61
N ASP A 87 3.25 10.70 3.37
CA ASP A 87 2.58 11.95 2.95
C ASP A 87 1.21 12.12 3.63
N ALA A 88 0.39 11.07 3.68
CA ALA A 88 -0.95 11.11 4.29
C ALA A 88 -0.91 11.47 5.77
N THR A 89 0.15 11.08 6.47
CA THR A 89 0.31 11.31 7.92
C THR A 89 1.21 12.49 8.26
N LYS A 90 1.79 13.17 7.25
CA LYS A 90 2.80 14.22 7.42
C LYS A 90 4.03 13.72 8.18
N GLY A 91 4.45 12.51 7.86
CA GLY A 91 5.62 11.84 8.40
C GLY A 91 6.93 12.36 7.81
N LYS A 92 8.02 11.68 8.10
CA LYS A 92 9.37 11.97 7.57
C LYS A 92 9.97 10.75 6.89
N PHE A 93 10.83 10.99 5.90
CA PHE A 93 11.62 9.94 5.25
C PHE A 93 12.98 9.83 5.94
N ILE A 94 13.47 8.59 6.02
CA ILE A 94 14.83 8.26 6.45
C ILE A 94 15.49 7.52 5.30
N THR A 95 16.74 7.86 5.00
CA THR A 95 17.55 7.19 3.96
C THR A 95 18.78 6.60 4.62
N GLU A 96 19.06 5.34 4.31
CA GLU A 96 20.17 4.57 4.87
C GLU A 96 20.95 3.87 3.74
N MET A 97 22.22 3.65 3.98
CA MET A 97 23.04 2.79 3.12
C MET A 97 22.91 1.36 3.60
N VAL A 98 22.35 0.49 2.77
CA VAL A 98 22.07 -0.91 3.09
C VAL A 98 22.59 -1.84 1.99
N THR A 99 22.48 -3.13 2.21
CA THR A 99 22.92 -4.17 1.26
C THR A 99 21.85 -4.40 0.18
N ASP A 100 22.22 -4.31 -1.08
CA ASP A 100 21.36 -4.65 -2.23
C ASP A 100 21.16 -6.18 -2.36
N PRO A 101 20.31 -6.68 -3.29
CA PRO A 101 20.11 -8.12 -3.47
C PRO A 101 21.38 -8.92 -3.80
N LEU A 102 22.40 -8.30 -4.35
CA LEU A 102 23.65 -8.96 -4.78
C LEU A 102 24.83 -8.67 -3.83
N GLY A 103 24.57 -8.10 -2.64
CA GLY A 103 25.57 -7.88 -1.62
C GLY A 103 26.35 -6.56 -1.76
N LYS A 104 25.90 -5.62 -2.62
CA LYS A 104 26.52 -4.31 -2.78
C LYS A 104 25.79 -3.25 -1.96
N PRO A 105 26.48 -2.13 -1.58
CA PRO A 105 25.81 -1.04 -0.90
C PRO A 105 24.84 -0.30 -1.83
N VAL A 106 23.66 0.04 -1.33
CA VAL A 106 22.62 0.83 -2.01
C VAL A 106 21.96 1.78 -1.01
N GLU A 107 21.60 2.98 -1.48
CA GLU A 107 20.74 3.88 -0.71
C GLU A 107 19.29 3.38 -0.76
N ALA A 108 18.68 3.19 0.41
CA ALA A 108 17.29 2.79 0.55
C ALA A 108 16.56 3.71 1.53
N SER A 109 15.33 4.07 1.19
CA SER A 109 14.52 4.98 2.01
C SER A 109 13.29 4.28 2.56
N TYR A 110 12.90 4.67 3.78
CA TYR A 110 11.64 4.27 4.41
C TYR A 110 10.99 5.48 5.10
N GLY A 111 9.71 5.34 5.49
CA GLY A 111 8.96 6.41 6.14
C GLY A 111 8.80 6.18 7.64
N ILE A 112 8.81 7.25 8.44
CA ILE A 112 8.25 7.26 9.79
C ILE A 112 6.98 8.09 9.73
N LEU A 113 5.85 7.50 10.13
CA LEU A 113 4.55 8.16 10.07
C LEU A 113 4.47 9.33 11.05
N GLY A 114 3.48 10.21 10.86
CA GLY A 114 3.29 11.40 11.69
C GLY A 114 2.99 11.10 13.17
N ASP A 115 2.75 9.85 13.57
CA ASP A 115 2.65 9.43 14.97
C ASP A 115 4.02 9.34 15.67
N GLY A 116 5.12 9.32 14.90
CA GLY A 116 6.50 9.20 15.38
C GLY A 116 6.89 7.81 15.89
N HIS A 117 5.99 6.81 15.83
CA HIS A 117 6.17 5.48 16.43
C HIS A 117 5.99 4.32 15.45
N THR A 118 5.50 4.60 14.25
CA THR A 118 5.27 3.61 13.19
C THR A 118 6.22 3.88 12.02
N ALA A 119 7.03 2.89 11.63
CA ALA A 119 7.78 2.94 10.37
C ALA A 119 7.00 2.23 9.25
N VAL A 120 7.18 2.68 8.03
CA VAL A 120 6.70 2.02 6.80
C VAL A 120 7.90 1.74 5.93
N ILE A 121 8.10 0.48 5.58
CA ILE A 121 9.23 -0.03 4.81
C ILE A 121 8.68 -0.79 3.60
N GLU A 122 9.21 -0.57 2.42
CA GLU A 122 9.09 -1.47 1.28
C GLU A 122 10.37 -2.28 1.15
N MET A 123 10.25 -3.61 1.23
CA MET A 123 11.42 -4.47 1.08
C MET A 123 12.15 -4.27 -0.25
N SER A 124 11.42 -3.86 -1.26
CA SER A 124 11.96 -3.60 -2.59
C SER A 124 12.99 -2.44 -2.62
N ALA A 125 12.96 -1.54 -1.64
CA ALA A 125 13.96 -0.47 -1.55
C ALA A 125 15.39 -1.01 -1.33
N ALA A 126 15.53 -2.15 -0.64
CA ALA A 126 16.81 -2.81 -0.39
C ALA A 126 16.96 -4.16 -1.11
N SER A 127 15.87 -4.89 -1.32
CA SER A 127 15.90 -6.27 -1.83
C SER A 127 15.02 -6.44 -3.08
N GLY A 128 14.80 -5.36 -3.82
CA GLY A 128 13.89 -5.28 -4.96
C GLY A 128 14.48 -5.67 -6.31
N LEU A 129 13.61 -6.13 -7.20
CA LEU A 129 13.97 -6.56 -8.56
C LEU A 129 14.50 -5.40 -9.42
N GLN A 130 14.04 -4.16 -9.15
CA GLN A 130 14.50 -2.95 -9.85
C GLN A 130 15.96 -2.58 -9.55
N LEU A 131 16.55 -3.15 -8.49
CA LEU A 131 17.97 -2.93 -8.15
C LEU A 131 18.91 -3.87 -8.90
N VAL A 132 18.37 -4.82 -9.68
CA VAL A 132 19.15 -5.84 -10.38
C VAL A 132 18.86 -5.80 -11.86
N ASP A 133 19.89 -5.54 -12.66
CA ASP A 133 19.79 -5.61 -14.12
C ASP A 133 19.32 -6.99 -14.57
N GLU A 134 18.51 -7.05 -15.61
CA GLU A 134 17.89 -8.28 -16.09
C GLU A 134 18.90 -9.42 -16.34
N ASN A 135 20.06 -9.07 -16.90
CA ASN A 135 21.13 -10.04 -17.18
C ASN A 135 21.93 -10.46 -15.93
N SER A 136 21.77 -9.76 -14.81
CA SER A 136 22.47 -10.01 -13.54
C SER A 136 21.58 -10.66 -12.49
N ARG A 137 20.31 -10.98 -12.83
CA ARG A 137 19.39 -11.63 -11.92
C ARG A 137 19.86 -13.04 -11.58
N ASP A 138 20.06 -13.31 -10.30
CA ASP A 138 20.48 -14.62 -9.79
C ASP A 138 19.75 -14.90 -8.46
N PRO A 139 18.58 -15.53 -8.47
CA PRO A 139 17.82 -15.80 -7.25
C PRO A 139 18.49 -16.80 -6.30
N MET A 140 19.53 -17.52 -6.77
CA MET A 140 20.35 -18.39 -5.92
C MET A 140 21.22 -17.58 -4.95
N LYS A 141 21.67 -16.38 -5.37
CA LYS A 141 22.55 -15.49 -4.59
C LYS A 141 21.82 -14.32 -3.97
N ALA A 142 20.69 -13.93 -4.56
CA ALA A 142 19.95 -12.75 -4.11
C ALA A 142 19.49 -12.91 -2.65
N THR A 143 19.69 -11.85 -1.85
CA THR A 143 19.48 -11.86 -0.41
C THR A 143 18.53 -10.78 0.08
N THR A 144 17.80 -11.08 1.16
CA THR A 144 16.98 -10.14 1.92
C THR A 144 17.74 -9.41 3.03
N PHE A 145 19.07 -9.47 3.06
CA PHE A 145 19.89 -8.90 4.15
C PHE A 145 19.60 -7.41 4.37
N GLY A 146 19.58 -6.61 3.30
CA GLY A 146 19.29 -5.18 3.38
C GLY A 146 17.89 -4.85 3.92
N THR A 147 16.89 -5.74 3.71
CA THR A 147 15.58 -5.60 4.35
C THR A 147 15.70 -5.70 5.87
N GLY A 148 16.55 -6.60 6.38
CA GLY A 148 16.84 -6.70 7.81
C GLY A 148 17.55 -5.45 8.35
N GLU A 149 18.49 -4.89 7.59
CA GLU A 149 19.17 -3.63 7.93
C GLU A 149 18.18 -2.46 8.03
N LEU A 150 17.20 -2.35 7.10
CA LEU A 150 16.14 -1.34 7.19
C LEU A 150 15.27 -1.51 8.45
N ILE A 151 14.96 -2.76 8.83
CA ILE A 151 14.24 -3.04 10.09
C ILE A 151 15.05 -2.54 11.28
N LEU A 152 16.35 -2.84 11.36
CA LEU A 152 17.21 -2.36 12.44
C LEU A 152 17.31 -0.84 12.48
N SER A 153 17.51 -0.19 11.33
CA SER A 153 17.51 1.27 11.24
C SER A 153 16.21 1.88 11.77
N ALA A 154 15.05 1.29 11.43
CA ALA A 154 13.77 1.74 11.97
C ALA A 154 13.70 1.58 13.50
N LEU A 155 14.21 0.47 14.03
CA LEU A 155 14.30 0.25 15.49
C LEU A 155 15.22 1.27 16.18
N ASP A 156 16.28 1.70 15.52
CA ASP A 156 17.19 2.74 16.02
C ASP A 156 16.53 4.12 16.08
N GLN A 157 15.50 4.37 15.25
CA GLN A 157 14.65 5.55 15.37
C GLN A 157 13.63 5.46 16.52
N GLY A 158 13.60 4.36 17.28
CA GLY A 158 12.71 4.18 18.43
C GLY A 158 11.27 3.82 18.08
N VAL A 159 11.00 3.30 16.87
CA VAL A 159 9.66 2.86 16.50
C VAL A 159 9.26 1.59 17.26
N THR A 160 7.97 1.46 17.51
CA THR A 160 7.38 0.29 18.20
C THR A 160 6.51 -0.54 17.27
N LYS A 161 6.33 -0.07 16.04
CA LYS A 161 5.56 -0.73 15.00
C LYS A 161 6.22 -0.53 13.64
N ILE A 162 6.17 -1.56 12.80
CA ILE A 162 6.64 -1.51 11.42
C ILE A 162 5.55 -2.05 10.52
N ILE A 163 5.24 -1.32 9.45
CA ILE A 163 4.48 -1.78 8.31
C ILE A 163 5.49 -2.16 7.24
N LEU A 164 5.49 -3.40 6.80
CA LEU A 164 6.44 -3.91 5.82
C LEU A 164 5.73 -4.40 4.57
N GLY A 165 5.83 -3.65 3.48
CA GLY A 165 5.42 -4.08 2.14
C GLY A 165 6.45 -5.05 1.57
N ILE A 166 5.99 -6.22 1.11
CA ILE A 166 6.88 -7.28 0.61
C ILE A 166 6.75 -7.55 -0.90
N GLY A 167 6.14 -6.63 -1.64
CA GLY A 167 6.07 -6.68 -3.11
C GLY A 167 7.40 -6.37 -3.78
N GLY A 168 7.55 -6.77 -5.05
CA GLY A 168 8.67 -6.38 -5.92
C GLY A 168 10.02 -7.04 -5.64
N SER A 169 10.08 -8.18 -4.94
CA SER A 169 11.33 -8.84 -4.50
C SER A 169 12.17 -9.42 -5.64
N ALA A 170 13.51 -9.31 -5.54
CA ALA A 170 14.48 -10.04 -6.36
C ALA A 170 14.89 -11.40 -5.77
N THR A 171 14.53 -11.67 -4.53
CA THR A 171 15.10 -12.71 -3.66
C THR A 171 14.27 -13.97 -3.61
N ASN A 172 14.90 -15.09 -3.27
CA ASN A 172 14.27 -16.40 -3.03
C ASN A 172 15.00 -17.15 -1.90
N ASP A 173 15.30 -16.44 -0.82
CA ASP A 173 16.12 -16.91 0.30
C ASP A 173 15.31 -17.24 1.56
N GLY A 174 13.96 -17.28 1.46
CA GLY A 174 13.12 -17.58 2.62
C GLY A 174 13.18 -16.52 3.74
N GLY A 175 13.74 -15.33 3.48
CA GLY A 175 14.01 -14.32 4.50
C GLY A 175 15.26 -14.64 5.37
N ALA A 176 16.09 -15.59 4.94
CA ALA A 176 17.30 -15.98 5.65
C ALA A 176 18.27 -14.80 5.83
N GLY A 177 18.53 -14.05 4.77
CA GLY A 177 19.39 -12.86 4.85
C GLY A 177 18.83 -11.81 5.82
N MET A 178 17.54 -11.56 5.80
CA MET A 178 16.88 -10.67 6.76
C MET A 178 17.11 -11.16 8.20
N ALA A 179 16.93 -12.45 8.46
CA ALA A 179 17.15 -13.03 9.78
C ALA A 179 18.62 -12.90 10.23
N GLN A 180 19.59 -13.11 9.31
CA GLN A 180 21.02 -12.91 9.59
C GLN A 180 21.33 -11.44 9.93
N ALA A 181 20.78 -10.48 9.18
CA ALA A 181 20.93 -9.06 9.49
C ALA A 181 20.37 -8.70 10.87
N LEU A 182 19.25 -9.33 11.26
CA LEU A 182 18.66 -9.14 12.60
C LEU A 182 19.45 -9.82 13.72
N GLY A 183 20.52 -10.58 13.41
CA GLY A 183 21.41 -11.23 14.37
C GLY A 183 21.18 -12.72 14.58
N ALA A 184 20.32 -13.37 13.80
CA ALA A 184 20.23 -14.83 13.79
C ALA A 184 21.45 -15.43 13.09
N LYS A 185 21.91 -16.60 13.57
CA LYS A 185 22.98 -17.37 12.93
C LYS A 185 22.40 -18.60 12.28
N LEU A 186 22.62 -18.73 10.97
CA LEU A 186 22.28 -19.91 10.18
C LEU A 186 23.57 -20.70 9.98
N LEU A 187 23.66 -21.87 10.60
CA LEU A 187 24.92 -22.61 10.75
C LEU A 187 24.90 -23.90 9.94
N ASP A 188 26.04 -24.19 9.29
CA ASP A 188 26.31 -25.48 8.64
C ASP A 188 26.65 -26.58 9.69
N PRO A 189 26.78 -27.88 9.31
CA PRO A 189 27.16 -28.94 10.24
C PRO A 189 28.50 -28.76 10.93
N LYS A 190 29.39 -27.88 10.43
CA LYS A 190 30.67 -27.54 11.03
C LYS A 190 30.58 -26.35 11.98
N GLY A 191 29.42 -25.69 12.07
CA GLY A 191 29.21 -24.52 12.90
C GLY A 191 29.61 -23.20 12.23
N ASN A 192 29.89 -23.16 10.92
CA ASN A 192 30.15 -21.93 10.19
C ASN A 192 28.83 -21.28 9.78
N GLU A 193 28.79 -19.95 9.75
CA GLU A 193 27.63 -19.22 9.22
C GLU A 193 27.50 -19.44 7.72
N LEU A 194 26.26 -19.63 7.22
CA LEU A 194 25.98 -19.77 5.80
C LEU A 194 26.23 -18.45 5.06
N PRO A 195 26.71 -18.52 3.81
CA PRO A 195 26.69 -17.36 2.91
C PRO A 195 25.26 -16.88 2.66
N LEU A 196 25.12 -15.61 2.24
CA LEU A 196 23.82 -15.04 1.85
C LEU A 196 23.28 -15.65 0.56
N GLY A 197 21.97 -15.79 0.48
CA GLY A 197 21.24 -16.28 -0.70
C GLY A 197 20.61 -17.64 -0.51
N GLY A 198 19.48 -17.85 -1.23
CA GLY A 198 18.66 -19.08 -1.12
C GLY A 198 19.37 -20.35 -1.61
N GLY A 199 20.36 -20.20 -2.50
CA GLY A 199 21.15 -21.31 -3.02
C GLY A 199 21.99 -22.08 -2.01
N PHE A 200 22.21 -21.50 -0.83
CA PHE A 200 23.05 -22.10 0.22
C PHE A 200 22.26 -22.75 1.36
N LEU A 201 20.93 -22.65 1.33
CA LEU A 201 20.06 -23.17 2.39
C LEU A 201 20.06 -24.71 2.49
N ASP A 202 20.50 -25.43 1.44
CA ASP A 202 20.72 -26.87 1.45
C ASP A 202 21.73 -27.34 2.51
N ARG A 203 22.61 -26.42 2.95
CA ARG A 203 23.68 -26.71 3.94
C ARG A 203 23.29 -26.35 5.37
N LEU A 204 22.09 -25.83 5.58
CA LEU A 204 21.65 -25.43 6.92
C LEU A 204 21.47 -26.65 7.82
N ASP A 205 22.11 -26.67 8.98
CA ASP A 205 21.96 -27.70 10.01
C ASP A 205 21.27 -27.17 11.27
N ARG A 206 21.52 -25.90 11.62
CA ARG A 206 21.04 -25.30 12.88
C ARG A 206 20.81 -23.80 12.77
N ILE A 207 19.75 -23.33 13.43
CA ILE A 207 19.40 -21.91 13.60
C ILE A 207 19.65 -21.50 15.05
N ASP A 208 20.44 -20.43 15.27
CA ASP A 208 20.67 -19.83 16.57
C ASP A 208 20.13 -18.39 16.61
N VAL A 209 19.06 -18.19 17.37
CA VAL A 209 18.37 -16.89 17.48
C VAL A 209 18.79 -16.06 18.70
N ARG A 210 19.78 -16.51 19.48
CA ARG A 210 20.22 -15.83 20.71
C ARG A 210 20.80 -14.44 20.43
N GLY A 211 21.35 -14.23 19.23
CA GLY A 211 21.92 -12.97 18.80
C GLY A 211 20.90 -12.00 18.19
N VAL A 212 19.65 -12.40 17.99
CA VAL A 212 18.61 -11.52 17.40
C VAL A 212 18.37 -10.33 18.33
N ASP A 213 18.35 -9.12 17.74
CA ASP A 213 18.09 -7.89 18.47
C ASP A 213 16.77 -8.02 19.28
N PRO A 214 16.83 -7.83 20.61
CA PRO A 214 15.66 -8.05 21.48
C PRO A 214 14.50 -7.10 21.18
N ARG A 215 14.75 -5.98 20.50
CA ARG A 215 13.70 -5.04 20.08
C ARG A 215 12.79 -5.65 19.01
N VAL A 216 13.30 -6.55 18.15
CA VAL A 216 12.53 -7.21 17.09
C VAL A 216 11.32 -7.96 17.66
N LYS A 217 11.50 -8.70 18.77
CA LYS A 217 10.40 -9.44 19.41
C LYS A 217 9.38 -8.53 20.09
N LYS A 218 9.78 -7.31 20.47
CA LYS A 218 8.90 -6.32 21.13
C LYS A 218 8.15 -5.43 20.14
N THR A 219 8.65 -5.34 18.91
CA THR A 219 8.09 -4.49 17.86
C THR A 219 7.04 -5.27 17.08
N LYS A 220 5.85 -4.72 16.93
CA LYS A 220 4.80 -5.31 16.08
C LYS A 220 5.12 -5.04 14.61
N ILE A 221 5.25 -6.09 13.81
CA ILE A 221 5.45 -5.98 12.36
C ILE A 221 4.17 -6.40 11.63
N LEU A 222 3.60 -5.50 10.84
CA LEU A 222 2.47 -5.79 9.96
C LEU A 222 3.01 -6.00 8.54
N ILE A 223 2.84 -7.21 8.03
CA ILE A 223 3.25 -7.56 6.66
C ILE A 223 2.09 -7.24 5.73
N ALA A 224 2.28 -6.25 4.85
CA ALA A 224 1.34 -5.90 3.80
C ALA A 224 1.52 -6.85 2.61
N SER A 225 0.58 -7.77 2.42
CA SER A 225 0.63 -8.74 1.31
C SER A 225 -0.76 -9.30 1.01
N ASP A 226 -1.12 -9.32 -0.27
CA ASP A 226 -2.32 -9.95 -0.79
C ASP A 226 -2.04 -11.31 -1.42
N VAL A 227 -0.76 -11.75 -1.40
CA VAL A 227 -0.32 -13.06 -1.86
C VAL A 227 -0.63 -14.12 -0.81
N THR A 228 -1.27 -15.20 -1.22
CA THR A 228 -1.65 -16.33 -0.34
C THR A 228 -0.87 -17.62 -0.62
N ASN A 229 0.11 -17.58 -1.52
CA ASN A 229 0.92 -18.73 -1.90
C ASN A 229 1.63 -19.34 -0.69
N PRO A 230 1.64 -20.70 -0.56
CA PRO A 230 2.47 -21.40 0.42
C PRO A 230 3.95 -21.22 0.07
N LEU A 231 4.83 -21.62 0.98
CA LEU A 231 6.27 -21.44 0.75
C LEU A 231 6.80 -22.31 -0.37
N THR A 232 6.43 -23.56 -0.42
CA THR A 232 6.99 -24.57 -1.35
C THR A 232 5.92 -25.32 -2.15
N GLY A 233 6.35 -26.13 -3.13
CA GLY A 233 5.51 -26.95 -3.96
C GLY A 233 4.96 -26.21 -5.19
N LYS A 234 3.94 -26.80 -5.86
CA LYS A 234 3.43 -26.33 -7.16
C LYS A 234 3.01 -24.86 -7.18
N ASN A 235 2.52 -24.34 -6.05
CA ASN A 235 2.09 -22.97 -5.87
C ASN A 235 3.08 -22.19 -4.98
N GLY A 236 4.26 -22.74 -4.73
CA GLY A 236 5.27 -22.17 -3.83
C GLY A 236 6.02 -20.97 -4.42
N ALA A 237 6.82 -20.36 -3.57
CA ALA A 237 7.60 -19.15 -3.88
C ALA A 237 8.48 -19.29 -5.12
N SER A 238 9.26 -20.40 -5.19
CA SER A 238 10.22 -20.63 -6.26
C SER A 238 9.54 -20.90 -7.59
N VAL A 239 8.48 -21.74 -7.59
CA VAL A 239 7.76 -22.15 -8.80
C VAL A 239 7.02 -20.98 -9.44
N ILE A 240 6.29 -20.21 -8.63
CA ILE A 240 5.43 -19.12 -9.14
C ILE A 240 6.24 -17.86 -9.45
N PHE A 241 7.19 -17.48 -8.60
CA PHE A 241 7.86 -16.19 -8.69
C PHE A 241 9.35 -16.27 -9.07
N GLY A 242 9.95 -17.48 -9.09
CA GLY A 242 11.37 -17.66 -9.45
C GLY A 242 11.70 -17.26 -10.88
N PRO A 243 10.91 -17.62 -11.92
CA PRO A 243 11.22 -17.30 -13.31
C PRO A 243 11.39 -15.81 -13.58
N GLN A 244 10.54 -14.93 -13.05
CA GLN A 244 10.67 -13.47 -13.21
C GLN A 244 11.93 -12.89 -12.54
N LYS A 245 12.52 -13.64 -11.60
CA LYS A 245 13.75 -13.28 -10.88
C LYS A 245 15.01 -13.85 -11.55
N GLY A 246 14.86 -14.49 -12.73
CA GLY A 246 15.95 -15.08 -13.50
C GLY A 246 16.24 -16.55 -13.20
N ALA A 247 15.36 -17.25 -12.47
CA ALA A 247 15.57 -18.68 -12.23
C ALA A 247 15.35 -19.52 -13.49
N THR A 248 16.29 -20.43 -13.80
CA THR A 248 16.07 -21.53 -14.72
C THR A 248 15.18 -22.61 -14.09
N VAL A 249 14.73 -23.59 -14.86
CA VAL A 249 13.92 -24.71 -14.33
C VAL A 249 14.67 -25.46 -13.22
N GLU A 250 15.95 -25.73 -13.42
CA GLU A 250 16.83 -26.41 -12.45
C GLU A 250 17.00 -25.58 -11.17
N MET A 251 17.16 -24.23 -11.31
CA MET A 251 17.23 -23.34 -10.17
C MET A 251 15.93 -23.31 -9.38
N VAL A 252 14.77 -23.35 -10.06
CA VAL A 252 13.45 -23.40 -9.40
C VAL A 252 13.33 -24.65 -8.54
N GLU A 253 13.69 -25.82 -9.09
CA GLU A 253 13.66 -27.09 -8.36
C GLU A 253 14.59 -27.07 -7.14
N GLN A 254 15.83 -26.59 -7.34
CA GLN A 254 16.82 -26.49 -6.26
C GLN A 254 16.34 -25.53 -5.15
N LEU A 255 15.85 -24.35 -5.50
CA LEU A 255 15.37 -23.35 -4.55
C LEU A 255 14.14 -23.84 -3.78
N ASP A 256 13.22 -24.57 -4.43
CA ASP A 256 12.06 -25.15 -3.74
C ASP A 256 12.48 -26.22 -2.72
N GLN A 257 13.45 -27.07 -3.07
CA GLN A 257 14.03 -28.04 -2.14
C GLN A 257 14.78 -27.35 -0.97
N ASN A 258 15.54 -26.32 -1.27
CA ASN A 258 16.26 -25.54 -0.28
C ASN A 258 15.31 -24.87 0.73
N LEU A 259 14.23 -24.27 0.24
CA LEU A 259 13.18 -23.67 1.08
C LEU A 259 12.47 -24.75 1.92
N LYS A 260 12.24 -25.94 1.37
CA LYS A 260 11.67 -27.05 2.12
C LYS A 260 12.59 -27.45 3.28
N HIS A 261 13.88 -27.69 2.98
CA HIS A 261 14.88 -28.01 4.00
C HIS A 261 14.96 -26.90 5.08
N TYR A 262 14.96 -25.64 4.66
CA TYR A 262 14.96 -24.49 5.57
C TYR A 262 13.78 -24.51 6.55
N THR A 263 12.58 -24.84 6.06
CA THR A 263 11.41 -24.93 6.97
C THR A 263 11.48 -26.12 7.90
N ASP A 264 12.06 -27.25 7.48
CA ASP A 264 12.24 -28.40 8.35
C ASP A 264 13.17 -28.03 9.53
N ILE A 265 14.21 -27.21 9.29
CA ILE A 265 15.11 -26.73 10.35
C ILE A 265 14.43 -25.64 11.20
N ILE A 266 13.64 -24.75 10.63
CA ILE A 266 12.82 -23.77 11.38
C ILE A 266 11.90 -24.52 12.36
N GLU A 267 11.20 -25.55 11.89
CA GLU A 267 10.29 -26.34 12.72
C GLU A 267 11.05 -27.07 13.84
N LYS A 268 12.20 -27.66 13.52
CA LYS A 268 13.06 -28.36 14.47
C LYS A 268 13.60 -27.45 15.58
N ASP A 269 14.16 -26.28 15.20
CA ASP A 269 14.93 -25.44 16.13
C ASP A 269 14.10 -24.34 16.79
N LEU A 270 13.03 -23.85 16.12
CA LEU A 270 12.17 -22.77 16.60
C LEU A 270 10.77 -23.25 17.02
N ASN A 271 10.42 -24.53 16.75
CA ASN A 271 9.09 -25.12 17.00
C ASN A 271 7.95 -24.33 16.29
N LEU A 272 8.19 -23.91 15.04
CA LEU A 272 7.26 -23.13 14.22
C LEU A 272 7.05 -23.78 12.85
N ALA A 273 5.82 -24.20 12.56
CA ALA A 273 5.43 -24.73 11.25
C ALA A 273 5.00 -23.58 10.34
N VAL A 274 5.90 -23.06 9.48
CA VAL A 274 5.63 -21.88 8.64
C VAL A 274 5.29 -22.24 7.18
N LYS A 275 5.52 -23.47 6.76
CA LYS A 275 5.47 -23.90 5.37
C LYS A 275 4.12 -23.67 4.68
N GLU A 276 3.03 -24.02 5.36
CA GLU A 276 1.67 -24.01 4.82
C GLU A 276 0.90 -22.72 5.20
N ILE A 277 1.54 -21.77 5.88
CA ILE A 277 0.88 -20.51 6.23
C ILE A 277 0.57 -19.72 4.96
N PRO A 278 -0.67 -19.29 4.72
CA PRO A 278 -1.02 -18.47 3.57
C PRO A 278 -0.14 -17.22 3.52
N GLY A 279 0.52 -17.00 2.38
CA GLY A 279 1.45 -15.89 2.20
C GLY A 279 2.89 -16.16 2.64
N ALA A 280 3.21 -17.31 3.22
CA ALA A 280 4.59 -17.70 3.55
C ALA A 280 5.52 -17.65 2.34
N GLY A 281 5.00 -17.95 1.13
CA GLY A 281 5.74 -17.90 -0.14
C GLY A 281 5.93 -16.49 -0.71
N ALA A 282 5.27 -15.48 -0.16
CA ALA A 282 5.41 -14.12 -0.65
C ALA A 282 6.87 -13.65 -0.59
N ALA A 283 7.29 -12.88 -1.61
CA ALA A 283 8.64 -12.32 -1.72
C ALA A 283 9.76 -13.38 -1.63
N GLY A 284 9.56 -14.53 -2.28
CA GLY A 284 10.58 -15.59 -2.28
C GLY A 284 10.77 -16.24 -0.91
N GLY A 285 9.71 -16.27 -0.12
CA GLY A 285 9.68 -16.84 1.23
C GLY A 285 10.01 -15.85 2.35
N LEU A 286 10.22 -14.56 2.05
CA LEU A 286 10.40 -13.55 3.11
C LEU A 286 9.22 -13.55 4.08
N GLY A 287 7.99 -13.82 3.60
CA GLY A 287 6.81 -14.00 4.46
C GLY A 287 7.04 -15.05 5.55
N ALA A 288 7.57 -16.23 5.20
CA ALA A 288 7.92 -17.27 6.17
C ALA A 288 9.01 -16.81 7.16
N GLY A 289 10.07 -16.18 6.64
CA GLY A 289 11.15 -15.65 7.48
C GLY A 289 10.67 -14.62 8.50
N LEU A 290 9.83 -13.68 8.07
CA LEU A 290 9.24 -12.69 8.98
C LEU A 290 8.41 -13.35 10.09
N ILE A 291 7.59 -14.34 9.75
CA ILE A 291 6.80 -15.09 10.74
C ILE A 291 7.70 -15.83 11.71
N ALA A 292 8.81 -16.45 11.24
CA ALA A 292 9.69 -17.27 12.04
C ALA A 292 10.57 -16.46 13.02
N PHE A 293 11.07 -15.29 12.59
CA PHE A 293 12.11 -14.57 13.33
C PHE A 293 11.62 -13.28 14.00
N THR A 294 10.42 -12.83 13.72
CA THR A 294 9.91 -11.56 14.22
C THR A 294 8.53 -11.71 14.90
N ASN A 295 8.02 -10.63 15.48
CA ASN A 295 6.65 -10.54 15.98
C ASN A 295 5.73 -10.00 14.88
N SER A 296 5.57 -10.76 13.80
CA SER A 296 4.84 -10.30 12.61
C SER A 296 3.46 -10.92 12.45
N GLN A 297 2.61 -10.21 11.73
CA GLN A 297 1.27 -10.63 11.34
C GLN A 297 0.99 -10.18 9.90
N MET A 298 0.49 -11.08 9.06
CA MET A 298 0.02 -10.71 7.72
C MET A 298 -1.33 -10.03 7.78
N LYS A 299 -1.49 -9.01 6.93
CA LYS A 299 -2.74 -8.30 6.67
C LYS A 299 -2.81 -7.90 5.20
N HIS A 300 -4.02 -7.75 4.68
CA HIS A 300 -4.21 -7.16 3.35
C HIS A 300 -3.63 -5.74 3.30
N GLY A 301 -2.92 -5.43 2.23
CA GLY A 301 -2.25 -4.15 2.08
C GLY A 301 -3.20 -2.97 2.18
N ILE A 302 -4.33 -3.04 1.46
CA ILE A 302 -5.32 -1.96 1.49
C ILE A 302 -5.91 -1.72 2.88
N ASP A 303 -6.13 -2.77 3.69
CA ASP A 303 -6.66 -2.62 5.05
C ASP A 303 -5.69 -1.86 5.94
N ILE A 304 -4.38 -2.14 5.81
CA ILE A 304 -3.34 -1.42 6.51
C ILE A 304 -3.34 0.05 6.10
N VAL A 305 -3.35 0.32 4.78
CA VAL A 305 -3.30 1.70 4.27
C VAL A 305 -4.54 2.49 4.69
N VAL A 306 -5.74 1.91 4.64
CA VAL A 306 -6.99 2.52 5.14
C VAL A 306 -6.90 2.84 6.63
N GLU A 307 -6.35 1.93 7.45
CA GLU A 307 -6.20 2.13 8.90
C GLU A 307 -5.22 3.27 9.21
N TYR A 308 -4.01 3.22 8.63
CA TYR A 308 -2.93 4.14 8.98
C TYR A 308 -3.00 5.50 8.29
N SER A 309 -3.65 5.63 7.13
CA SER A 309 -4.00 6.92 6.53
C SER A 309 -5.12 7.64 7.27
N LEU A 310 -5.80 6.96 8.20
CA LEU A 310 -7.00 7.43 8.89
C LEU A 310 -8.16 7.74 7.94
N LEU A 311 -8.24 7.06 6.78
CA LEU A 311 -9.23 7.34 5.75
C LEU A 311 -10.65 7.37 6.30
N LYS A 312 -11.06 6.38 7.09
CA LYS A 312 -12.42 6.32 7.66
C LYS A 312 -12.75 7.57 8.49
N LYS A 313 -11.82 8.05 9.32
CA LYS A 313 -12.00 9.27 10.11
C LYS A 313 -12.09 10.51 9.22
N ARG A 314 -11.25 10.60 8.21
CA ARG A 314 -11.19 11.73 7.26
C ARG A 314 -12.42 11.77 6.36
N ALA A 315 -12.97 10.60 5.98
CA ALA A 315 -14.16 10.49 5.15
C ALA A 315 -15.47 10.76 5.89
N GLN A 316 -15.49 10.84 7.22
CA GLN A 316 -16.69 11.20 7.97
C GLN A 316 -17.25 12.56 7.51
N GLY A 317 -18.53 12.57 7.14
CA GLY A 317 -19.22 13.76 6.65
C GLY A 317 -18.74 14.23 5.28
N ALA A 318 -18.08 13.40 4.50
CA ALA A 318 -17.80 13.68 3.10
C ALA A 318 -19.10 13.79 2.30
N ASP A 319 -19.17 14.76 1.40
CA ASP A 319 -20.24 14.89 0.41
C ASP A 319 -19.87 14.13 -0.87
N PHE A 320 -18.59 14.06 -1.22
CA PHE A 320 -18.05 13.34 -2.37
C PHE A 320 -16.68 12.75 -2.05
N VAL A 321 -16.40 11.57 -2.60
CA VAL A 321 -15.08 10.93 -2.48
C VAL A 321 -14.53 10.62 -3.86
N PHE A 322 -13.31 11.07 -4.13
CA PHE A 322 -12.55 10.70 -5.31
C PHE A 322 -11.51 9.66 -4.97
N THR A 323 -11.39 8.65 -5.80
CA THR A 323 -10.32 7.66 -5.78
C THR A 323 -9.83 7.41 -7.20
N GLY A 324 -8.91 6.50 -7.42
CA GLY A 324 -8.45 6.14 -8.76
C GLY A 324 -7.11 5.41 -8.75
N GLU A 325 -6.77 4.88 -9.90
CA GLU A 325 -5.47 4.24 -10.19
C GLU A 325 -5.19 4.27 -11.70
N GLY A 326 -3.98 3.90 -12.13
CA GLY A 326 -3.59 3.88 -13.53
C GLY A 326 -4.43 2.94 -14.40
N GLY A 327 -4.94 1.84 -13.87
CA GLY A 327 -5.77 0.88 -14.61
C GLY A 327 -6.80 0.17 -13.73
N ILE A 328 -8.08 0.36 -14.04
CA ILE A 328 -9.21 -0.26 -13.34
C ILE A 328 -9.84 -1.36 -14.21
N ASP A 329 -9.96 -2.57 -13.66
CA ASP A 329 -10.62 -3.71 -14.27
C ASP A 329 -11.31 -4.59 -13.19
N HIS A 330 -11.81 -5.78 -13.60
CA HIS A 330 -12.46 -6.70 -12.67
C HIS A 330 -11.58 -7.16 -11.50
N GLN A 331 -10.25 -7.08 -11.61
CA GLN A 331 -9.33 -7.46 -10.54
C GLN A 331 -9.25 -6.39 -9.44
N THR A 332 -9.70 -5.17 -9.71
CA THR A 332 -9.69 -4.07 -8.74
C THR A 332 -10.46 -4.39 -7.46
N LYS A 333 -11.47 -5.26 -7.51
CA LYS A 333 -12.21 -5.72 -6.33
C LYS A 333 -11.40 -6.64 -5.39
N PHE A 334 -10.26 -7.17 -5.83
CA PHE A 334 -9.45 -8.10 -5.07
C PHE A 334 -8.29 -7.41 -4.35
N GLY A 335 -8.59 -6.40 -3.54
CA GLY A 335 -7.62 -5.74 -2.67
C GLY A 335 -6.95 -4.48 -3.22
N LYS A 336 -7.33 -4.00 -4.43
CA LYS A 336 -6.76 -2.76 -4.96
C LYS A 336 -7.39 -1.51 -4.34
N THR A 337 -6.63 -0.42 -4.38
CA THR A 337 -6.95 0.86 -3.72
C THR A 337 -8.35 1.40 -4.03
N PRO A 338 -8.83 1.55 -5.29
CA PRO A 338 -10.11 2.21 -5.53
C PRO A 338 -11.29 1.50 -4.88
N TYR A 339 -11.28 0.17 -4.89
CA TYR A 339 -12.35 -0.63 -4.28
C TYR A 339 -12.30 -0.58 -2.75
N GLY A 340 -11.10 -0.73 -2.16
CA GLY A 340 -10.93 -0.65 -0.71
C GLY A 340 -11.26 0.74 -0.14
N VAL A 341 -10.89 1.82 -0.86
CA VAL A 341 -11.29 3.19 -0.52
C VAL A 341 -12.80 3.33 -0.54
N ALA A 342 -13.46 2.81 -1.57
CA ALA A 342 -14.91 2.87 -1.70
C ALA A 342 -15.61 2.17 -0.54
N GLN A 343 -15.24 0.91 -0.26
CA GLN A 343 -15.80 0.15 0.86
C GLN A 343 -15.57 0.84 2.20
N ALA A 344 -14.33 1.31 2.46
CA ALA A 344 -14.01 2.03 3.70
C ALA A 344 -14.83 3.33 3.86
N THR A 345 -15.07 4.03 2.75
CA THR A 345 -15.89 5.26 2.71
C THR A 345 -17.34 4.96 3.00
N LYS A 346 -17.95 3.97 2.32
CA LYS A 346 -19.37 3.61 2.49
C LYS A 346 -19.72 3.21 3.92
N LEU A 347 -18.77 2.67 4.68
CA LEU A 347 -18.96 2.37 6.11
C LEU A 347 -19.20 3.63 6.98
N VAL A 348 -18.69 4.81 6.60
CA VAL A 348 -18.70 6.02 7.45
C VAL A 348 -19.40 7.21 6.78
N ALA A 349 -19.59 7.16 5.48
CA ALA A 349 -20.31 8.15 4.67
C ALA A 349 -21.11 7.42 3.56
N PRO A 350 -22.15 6.64 3.91
CA PRO A 350 -22.82 5.73 2.97
C PRO A 350 -23.53 6.44 1.81
N THR A 351 -23.88 7.71 1.98
CA THR A 351 -24.55 8.53 0.94
C THR A 351 -23.58 9.30 0.06
N ALA A 352 -22.29 9.35 0.41
CA ALA A 352 -21.28 10.03 -0.40
C ALA A 352 -21.00 9.23 -1.67
N PRO A 353 -21.20 9.79 -2.87
CA PRO A 353 -20.76 9.15 -4.10
C PRO A 353 -19.26 8.95 -4.12
N VAL A 354 -18.82 7.72 -4.47
CA VAL A 354 -17.43 7.38 -4.68
C VAL A 354 -17.13 7.35 -6.17
N ILE A 355 -16.29 8.27 -6.61
CA ILE A 355 -15.94 8.54 -8.00
C ILE A 355 -14.52 8.05 -8.24
N ALA A 356 -14.36 7.03 -9.07
CA ALA A 356 -13.05 6.50 -9.44
C ALA A 356 -12.57 7.10 -10.76
N LEU A 357 -11.32 7.55 -10.80
CA LEU A 357 -10.64 8.03 -12.00
C LEU A 357 -9.63 6.97 -12.45
N ALA A 358 -9.63 6.62 -13.72
CA ALA A 358 -8.78 5.59 -14.29
C ALA A 358 -7.99 6.08 -15.50
N GLY A 359 -6.68 5.82 -15.53
CA GLY A 359 -5.87 6.04 -16.73
C GLY A 359 -6.32 5.13 -17.88
N ASN A 360 -6.71 3.90 -17.55
CA ASN A 360 -7.30 2.93 -18.47
C ASN A 360 -8.43 2.17 -17.78
N ILE A 361 -9.54 1.98 -18.49
CA ILE A 361 -10.64 1.15 -18.03
C ILE A 361 -10.59 -0.17 -18.80
N GLY A 362 -10.37 -1.26 -18.07
CA GLY A 362 -10.30 -2.63 -18.59
C GLY A 362 -11.68 -3.26 -18.77
N LYS A 363 -11.70 -4.58 -18.85
CA LYS A 363 -12.93 -5.36 -19.08
C LYS A 363 -13.61 -5.75 -17.76
N ASN A 364 -14.92 -6.04 -17.83
CA ASN A 364 -15.74 -6.63 -16.77
C ASN A 364 -15.75 -5.79 -15.47
N ILE A 365 -15.86 -4.46 -15.62
CA ILE A 365 -15.91 -3.50 -14.50
C ILE A 365 -17.28 -3.46 -13.81
N GLU A 366 -18.30 -4.07 -14.38
CA GLU A 366 -19.67 -4.07 -13.87
C GLU A 366 -19.74 -4.63 -12.43
N SER A 367 -18.84 -5.54 -12.10
CA SER A 367 -18.72 -6.13 -10.76
C SER A 367 -18.17 -5.15 -9.71
N LEU A 368 -17.70 -3.98 -10.09
CA LEU A 368 -17.19 -2.93 -9.19
C LEU A 368 -18.30 -1.97 -8.75
N TYR A 369 -19.41 -1.89 -9.49
CA TYR A 369 -20.56 -1.06 -9.16
C TYR A 369 -21.47 -1.77 -8.15
N GLN A 370 -21.18 -1.56 -6.87
CA GLN A 370 -21.95 -2.12 -5.76
C GLN A 370 -22.42 -0.97 -4.85
N SER A 371 -23.52 -1.15 -4.14
CA SER A 371 -24.07 -0.15 -3.22
C SER A 371 -23.12 0.22 -2.07
N ASP A 372 -22.17 -0.67 -1.77
CA ASP A 372 -21.15 -0.52 -0.74
C ASP A 372 -19.74 -0.30 -1.31
N ALA A 373 -19.63 0.05 -2.62
CA ALA A 373 -18.37 0.23 -3.30
C ALA A 373 -18.37 1.45 -4.23
N ILE A 374 -17.87 1.30 -5.47
CA ILE A 374 -17.70 2.40 -6.42
C ILE A 374 -19.04 2.76 -7.08
N ASP A 375 -19.40 4.04 -7.08
CA ASP A 375 -20.62 4.51 -7.75
C ASP A 375 -20.39 4.86 -9.21
N VAL A 376 -19.22 5.43 -9.56
CA VAL A 376 -18.92 5.93 -10.92
C VAL A 376 -17.45 5.76 -11.23
N ILE A 377 -17.14 5.39 -12.49
CA ILE A 377 -15.76 5.29 -13.00
C ILE A 377 -15.63 6.17 -14.24
N PHE A 378 -14.64 7.06 -14.25
CA PHE A 378 -14.29 7.89 -15.42
C PHE A 378 -12.90 7.57 -15.93
N SER A 379 -12.75 7.48 -17.25
CA SER A 379 -11.43 7.47 -17.90
C SER A 379 -10.85 8.89 -17.91
N THR A 380 -9.55 9.01 -17.60
CA THR A 380 -8.90 10.33 -17.52
C THR A 380 -8.37 10.85 -18.84
N PRO A 381 -7.87 10.05 -19.80
CA PRO A 381 -7.36 10.57 -21.06
C PRO A 381 -8.41 11.41 -21.80
N SER A 382 -8.05 12.62 -22.18
CA SER A 382 -8.94 13.60 -22.85
C SER A 382 -9.20 13.28 -24.33
N GLY A 383 -8.76 12.13 -24.82
CA GLY A 383 -8.97 11.63 -26.18
C GLY A 383 -8.03 10.50 -26.53
N ALA A 384 -8.16 9.94 -27.72
CA ALA A 384 -7.25 8.91 -28.22
C ALA A 384 -5.84 9.52 -28.43
N LYS A 385 -4.85 9.00 -27.73
CA LYS A 385 -3.44 9.42 -27.81
C LYS A 385 -2.50 8.24 -27.52
N PRO A 386 -1.27 8.26 -28.06
CA PRO A 386 -0.23 7.28 -27.69
C PRO A 386 0.04 7.25 -26.18
N LEU A 387 0.49 6.11 -25.67
CA LEU A 387 0.67 5.89 -24.23
C LEU A 387 1.65 6.88 -23.59
N ASP A 388 2.77 7.15 -24.23
CA ASP A 388 3.78 8.12 -23.79
C ASP A 388 3.18 9.53 -23.62
N LYS A 389 2.34 9.93 -24.56
CA LYS A 389 1.60 11.20 -24.48
C LYS A 389 0.53 11.17 -23.39
N ALA A 390 -0.21 10.07 -23.24
CA ALA A 390 -1.19 9.91 -22.17
C ALA A 390 -0.54 10.01 -20.77
N ILE A 391 0.63 9.40 -20.60
CA ILE A 391 1.43 9.49 -19.37
C ILE A 391 1.85 10.94 -19.11
N LYS A 392 2.38 11.63 -20.12
CA LYS A 392 2.85 13.03 -20.00
C LYS A 392 1.72 14.01 -19.70
N ASP A 393 0.56 13.84 -20.33
CA ASP A 393 -0.61 14.74 -20.20
C ASP A 393 -1.47 14.40 -18.96
N SER A 394 -1.16 13.31 -18.26
CA SER A 394 -1.97 12.77 -17.15
C SER A 394 -2.34 13.79 -16.07
N PRO A 395 -1.46 14.71 -15.63
CA PRO A 395 -1.84 15.74 -14.65
C PRO A 395 -3.00 16.64 -15.14
N GLN A 396 -2.93 17.10 -16.39
CA GLN A 396 -3.92 17.98 -17.00
C GLN A 396 -5.23 17.23 -17.30
N ASP A 397 -5.13 15.99 -17.74
CA ASP A 397 -6.27 15.14 -18.04
C ASP A 397 -7.08 14.83 -16.75
N ILE A 398 -6.40 14.49 -15.63
CA ILE A 398 -7.04 14.27 -14.35
C ILE A 398 -7.70 15.55 -13.81
N GLU A 399 -7.00 16.68 -13.90
CA GLU A 399 -7.55 17.99 -13.50
C GLU A 399 -8.83 18.31 -14.28
N LEU A 400 -8.82 18.11 -15.60
CA LEU A 400 -9.98 18.37 -16.48
C LEU A 400 -11.18 17.47 -16.12
N VAL A 401 -10.98 16.18 -15.91
CA VAL A 401 -12.06 15.26 -15.53
C VAL A 401 -12.63 15.64 -14.17
N ALA A 402 -11.78 15.93 -13.19
CA ALA A 402 -12.22 16.37 -11.86
C ALA A 402 -13.00 17.70 -11.92
N GLU A 403 -12.58 18.66 -12.77
CA GLU A 403 -13.32 19.89 -13.04
C GLU A 403 -14.70 19.60 -13.64
N ASN A 404 -14.79 18.73 -14.65
CA ASN A 404 -16.05 18.37 -15.28
C ASN A 404 -17.02 17.69 -14.31
N VAL A 405 -16.52 16.80 -13.47
CA VAL A 405 -17.31 16.18 -12.38
C VAL A 405 -17.81 17.26 -11.42
N ALA A 406 -16.96 18.19 -11.00
CA ALA A 406 -17.35 19.29 -10.12
C ALA A 406 -18.41 20.22 -10.78
N ARG A 407 -18.33 20.46 -12.10
CA ARG A 407 -19.36 21.20 -12.86
C ARG A 407 -20.69 20.46 -12.89
N LEU A 408 -20.67 19.13 -13.12
CA LEU A 408 -21.86 18.29 -13.09
C LEU A 408 -22.54 18.34 -11.71
N VAL A 409 -21.75 18.19 -10.63
CA VAL A 409 -22.25 18.32 -9.26
C VAL A 409 -22.91 19.68 -9.05
N LYS A 410 -22.28 20.78 -9.48
CA LYS A 410 -22.79 22.14 -9.30
C LYS A 410 -24.13 22.33 -10.00
N THR A 411 -24.23 21.89 -11.27
CA THR A 411 -25.49 22.03 -12.05
C THR A 411 -26.61 21.16 -11.50
N THR A 412 -26.28 19.95 -11.00
CA THR A 412 -27.27 19.03 -10.41
C THR A 412 -27.81 19.55 -9.07
N LEU A 413 -26.96 20.15 -8.24
CA LEU A 413 -27.39 20.75 -6.97
C LEU A 413 -28.24 21.99 -7.21
N ALA A 414 -27.86 22.86 -8.16
CA ALA A 414 -28.64 24.07 -8.51
C ALA A 414 -30.03 23.74 -9.09
N ALA A 415 -30.18 22.57 -9.75
CA ALA A 415 -31.49 22.17 -10.32
C ALA A 415 -32.46 21.62 -9.25
N LYS A 416 -32.02 21.42 -7.99
CA LYS A 416 -32.85 20.96 -6.87
C LYS A 416 -33.27 22.10 -5.94
N GLU A 417 -32.76 23.30 -6.14
CA GLU A 417 -33.17 24.54 -5.47
C GLU A 417 -34.28 25.24 -6.26
#